data_df386affdd70cfc339ed896ade1406ba
#
_entry.id   df386affdd70cfc339ed896ade1406ba
#
_cell.length_a   1.000
_cell.length_b   1.000
_cell.length_c   1.000
_cell.angle_alpha   90.00
_cell.angle_beta   90.00
_cell.angle_gamma   90.00
#
_symmetry.space_group_name_H-M   'P 1'
#
loop_
_entity.id
_entity.type
_entity.pdbx_description
1 polymer ?
#
loop_
_entity_poly.entity_id
_entity_poly.type
_entity_poly.pdbx_seq_one_letter_code
_entity_poly.pdbx_strand_id
1 'polypeptide(L)'
;MSGGPEAAALDPSPNLQATREFSSTKEASVVTYDEIAGMIDHSLLQPFLAKKEVEDGCRKADAYRVASVCVRPCDVRLAADILKNSPVRVTTVIGFPHGTTTTAAKVHEAAEAIDNGAVELDVVLNIGQLKSHDYDFVRADIEAVTAAAHARGVIVKMIFENCYLDDTEKIAACRIANDVGVDYVKTSTGFGTGGAEDRDLKLMREHTLPSIKLKAAGGIRTLERAIEVRMLGCSRIGATATVGILERLR
;
A
#
# COMPACT_ATOMS: atom_id res chain seq x y z
N MET A 1 -66.29 51.53 38.99
CA MET A 1 -65.23 52.52 39.14
C MET A 1 -63.95 51.93 38.66
N SER A 2 -63.27 52.59 37.76
CA SER A 2 -61.87 52.52 37.38
C SER A 2 -61.40 51.17 36.80
N GLY A 3 -61.13 50.98 35.58
CA GLY A 3 -60.32 51.84 34.71
C GLY A 3 -58.88 51.29 34.80
N GLY A 4 -58.53 50.32 33.98
CA GLY A 4 -57.16 49.82 33.83
C GLY A 4 -56.77 49.89 32.34
N PRO A 5 -55.60 50.40 32.03
CA PRO A 5 -55.23 50.68 30.65
C PRO A 5 -54.75 49.48 29.84
N GLU A 6 -55.02 49.62 28.61
CA GLU A 6 -54.58 48.97 27.41
C GLU A 6 -53.09 48.58 27.40
N ALA A 7 -52.77 47.37 27.12
CA ALA A 7 -51.38 46.94 26.86
C ALA A 7 -51.13 46.90 25.34
N ALA A 8 -50.17 47.67 24.93
CA ALA A 8 -49.72 47.84 23.56
C ALA A 8 -49.05 46.51 23.07
N ALA A 9 -49.45 46.11 21.89
CA ALA A 9 -48.84 45.00 21.16
C ALA A 9 -47.41 45.35 20.71
N LEU A 10 -46.43 44.50 21.04
CA LEU A 10 -45.07 44.55 20.51
C LEU A 10 -44.99 43.64 19.28
N ASP A 11 -44.58 44.24 18.21
CA ASP A 11 -44.28 43.69 16.90
C ASP A 11 -43.11 42.65 16.99
N PRO A 12 -43.23 41.44 16.47
CA PRO A 12 -42.10 40.50 16.41
C PRO A 12 -41.24 40.76 15.18
N SER A 13 -40.05 41.29 15.41
CA SER A 13 -39.00 41.44 14.41
C SER A 13 -38.61 40.06 13.78
N PRO A 14 -38.29 40.00 12.48
CA PRO A 14 -37.97 38.77 11.81
C PRO A 14 -36.57 38.27 12.21
N ASN A 15 -36.55 37.07 12.68
CA ASN A 15 -35.35 36.31 13.02
C ASN A 15 -34.58 35.93 11.74
N LEU A 16 -33.54 36.70 11.44
CA LEU A 16 -32.56 36.37 10.40
C LEU A 16 -31.71 35.18 10.87
N GLN A 17 -32.13 33.96 10.56
CA GLN A 17 -31.29 32.82 10.56
C GLN A 17 -30.29 32.91 9.39
N ALA A 18 -29.09 33.41 9.67
CA ALA A 18 -27.96 33.31 8.79
C ALA A 18 -27.53 31.83 8.71
N THR A 19 -28.06 31.13 7.72
CA THR A 19 -27.49 29.86 7.26
C THR A 19 -26.11 30.13 6.72
N ARG A 20 -25.08 29.86 7.53
CA ARG A 20 -23.71 29.74 7.03
C ARG A 20 -23.66 28.47 6.18
N GLU A 21 -23.86 28.63 4.89
CA GLU A 21 -23.41 27.65 3.91
C GLU A 21 -21.88 27.57 4.00
N PHE A 22 -21.40 26.46 4.57
CA PHE A 22 -20.02 26.06 4.42
C PHE A 22 -19.83 25.62 2.97
N SER A 23 -19.51 26.57 2.11
CA SER A 23 -18.97 26.30 0.78
C SER A 23 -17.58 25.68 0.94
N SER A 24 -17.54 24.35 1.08
CA SER A 24 -16.35 23.56 0.96
C SER A 24 -16.06 23.29 -0.52
N THR A 25 -15.68 24.29 -1.27
CA THR A 25 -14.97 24.11 -2.54
C THR A 25 -13.51 23.86 -2.23
N LYS A 26 -13.18 22.65 -1.70
CA LYS A 26 -11.91 22.05 -2.02
C LYS A 26 -11.98 21.75 -3.51
N GLU A 27 -11.24 22.48 -4.31
CA GLU A 27 -10.91 22.07 -5.67
C GLU A 27 -10.49 20.61 -5.61
N ALA A 28 -11.31 19.74 -6.17
CA ALA A 28 -10.94 18.35 -6.38
C ALA A 28 -9.78 18.42 -7.39
N SER A 29 -8.55 18.34 -6.90
CA SER A 29 -7.38 18.27 -7.75
C SER A 29 -7.60 17.10 -8.70
N VAL A 30 -7.71 17.41 -10.00
CA VAL A 30 -7.87 16.40 -11.05
C VAL A 30 -6.66 15.48 -10.94
N VAL A 31 -6.89 14.23 -10.54
CA VAL A 31 -5.83 13.23 -10.44
C VAL A 31 -5.32 12.94 -11.84
N THR A 32 -4.02 13.05 -12.04
CA THR A 32 -3.39 12.84 -13.34
C THR A 32 -3.06 11.36 -13.60
N TYR A 33 -2.86 11.03 -14.87
CA TYR A 33 -2.39 9.70 -15.29
C TYR A 33 -1.08 9.32 -14.58
N ASP A 34 -0.08 10.21 -14.63
CA ASP A 34 1.25 9.95 -14.08
C ASP A 34 1.22 9.75 -12.56
N GLU A 35 0.34 10.45 -11.84
CA GLU A 35 0.19 10.25 -10.38
C GLU A 35 -0.32 8.85 -10.05
N ILE A 36 -1.31 8.32 -10.78
CA ILE A 36 -1.83 6.97 -10.52
C ILE A 36 -0.91 5.90 -11.08
N ALA A 37 -0.37 6.07 -12.29
CA ALA A 37 0.60 5.13 -12.88
C ALA A 37 1.84 4.97 -11.97
N GLY A 38 2.37 6.09 -11.44
CA GLY A 38 3.49 6.11 -10.51
C GLY A 38 3.23 5.44 -9.14
N MET A 39 1.97 5.10 -8.84
CA MET A 39 1.61 4.31 -7.65
C MET A 39 1.53 2.81 -7.92
N ILE A 40 1.38 2.36 -9.15
CA ILE A 40 1.08 0.96 -9.45
C ILE A 40 2.34 0.09 -9.44
N ASP A 41 2.34 -0.96 -8.60
CA ASP A 41 3.17 -2.14 -8.76
C ASP A 41 2.33 -3.18 -9.53
N HIS A 42 2.61 -3.37 -10.83
CA HIS A 42 1.91 -4.35 -11.66
C HIS A 42 2.27 -5.77 -11.22
N SER A 43 1.28 -6.51 -10.69
CA SER A 43 1.49 -7.81 -10.07
C SER A 43 1.46 -8.96 -11.07
N LEU A 44 2.53 -9.77 -11.11
CA LEU A 44 2.71 -10.97 -11.92
C LEU A 44 3.10 -12.16 -11.02
N LEU A 45 2.36 -12.33 -9.91
CA LEU A 45 2.71 -13.29 -8.85
C LEU A 45 1.97 -14.62 -8.93
N GLN A 46 0.98 -14.75 -9.81
CA GLN A 46 0.18 -15.99 -9.89
C GLN A 46 1.07 -17.18 -10.29
N PRO A 47 0.99 -18.32 -9.58
CA PRO A 47 1.90 -19.45 -9.78
C PRO A 47 1.76 -20.14 -11.13
N PHE A 48 0.62 -19.98 -11.78
CA PHE A 48 0.30 -20.58 -13.08
C PHE A 48 0.72 -19.73 -14.28
N LEU A 49 1.25 -18.51 -14.10
CA LEU A 49 1.70 -17.67 -15.22
C LEU A 49 2.85 -18.34 -15.96
N ALA A 50 2.67 -18.55 -17.25
CA ALA A 50 3.72 -19.00 -18.13
C ALA A 50 4.73 -17.87 -18.41
N LYS A 51 5.95 -18.24 -18.83
CA LYS A 51 7.02 -17.27 -19.15
C LYS A 51 6.54 -16.16 -20.09
N LYS A 52 5.79 -16.51 -21.13
CA LYS A 52 5.25 -15.55 -22.10
C LYS A 52 4.30 -14.53 -21.46
N GLU A 53 3.50 -14.95 -20.48
CA GLU A 53 2.58 -14.05 -19.77
C GLU A 53 3.33 -13.07 -18.87
N VAL A 54 4.44 -13.51 -18.25
CA VAL A 54 5.33 -12.64 -17.48
C VAL A 54 6.01 -11.62 -18.40
N GLU A 55 6.53 -12.06 -19.56
CA GLU A 55 7.12 -11.16 -20.55
C GLU A 55 6.13 -10.10 -21.04
N ASP A 56 4.90 -10.51 -21.37
CA ASP A 56 3.84 -9.60 -21.84
C ASP A 56 3.40 -8.64 -20.72
N GLY A 57 3.37 -9.11 -19.47
CA GLY A 57 3.11 -8.29 -18.30
C GLY A 57 4.18 -7.23 -18.08
N CYS A 58 5.46 -7.56 -18.22
CA CYS A 58 6.56 -6.60 -18.13
C CYS A 58 6.47 -5.52 -19.22
N ARG A 59 6.24 -5.93 -20.49
CA ARG A 59 6.04 -4.97 -21.61
C ARG A 59 4.82 -4.08 -21.42
N LYS A 60 3.74 -4.64 -20.86
CA LYS A 60 2.54 -3.88 -20.50
C LYS A 60 2.86 -2.84 -19.42
N ALA A 61 3.56 -3.22 -18.36
CA ALA A 61 3.98 -2.31 -17.30
C ALA A 61 4.82 -1.14 -17.84
N ASP A 62 5.73 -1.42 -18.77
CA ASP A 62 6.54 -0.40 -19.47
C ASP A 62 5.67 0.54 -20.30
N ALA A 63 4.77 -0.01 -21.14
CA ALA A 63 3.86 0.78 -21.99
C ALA A 63 2.92 1.69 -21.18
N TYR A 64 2.55 1.29 -19.96
CA TYR A 64 1.74 2.08 -19.03
C TYR A 64 2.57 2.92 -18.06
N ARG A 65 3.90 2.85 -18.12
CA ARG A 65 4.83 3.62 -17.29
C ARG A 65 4.51 3.56 -15.79
N VAL A 66 4.17 2.36 -15.30
CA VAL A 66 3.85 2.15 -13.90
C VAL A 66 5.10 2.24 -13.01
N ALA A 67 4.92 2.30 -11.67
CA ALA A 67 6.04 2.40 -10.73
C ALA A 67 6.97 1.19 -10.79
N SER A 68 6.40 -0.02 -10.81
CA SER A 68 7.18 -1.27 -10.88
C SER A 68 6.37 -2.43 -11.43
N VAL A 69 7.07 -3.51 -11.83
CA VAL A 69 6.49 -4.85 -11.89
C VAL A 69 6.85 -5.61 -10.61
N CYS A 70 5.89 -6.35 -10.05
CA CYS A 70 6.12 -7.24 -8.93
C CYS A 70 6.02 -8.68 -9.42
N VAL A 71 7.17 -9.36 -9.54
CA VAL A 71 7.31 -10.69 -10.13
C VAL A 71 7.66 -11.74 -9.07
N ARG A 72 7.49 -13.02 -9.41
CA ARG A 72 7.97 -14.14 -8.58
C ARG A 72 9.50 -14.11 -8.51
N PRO A 73 10.15 -14.59 -7.45
CA PRO A 73 11.61 -14.61 -7.33
C PRO A 73 12.32 -15.23 -8.53
N CYS A 74 11.79 -16.32 -9.07
CA CYS A 74 12.35 -17.00 -10.24
C CYS A 74 12.29 -16.19 -11.56
N ASP A 75 11.46 -15.15 -11.62
CA ASP A 75 11.27 -14.31 -12.82
C ASP A 75 12.02 -12.99 -12.76
N VAL A 76 12.74 -12.69 -11.67
CA VAL A 76 13.41 -11.39 -11.47
C VAL A 76 14.40 -11.10 -12.58
N ARG A 77 15.29 -12.05 -12.92
CA ARG A 77 16.27 -11.88 -14.00
C ARG A 77 15.59 -11.60 -15.33
N LEU A 78 14.55 -12.35 -15.67
CA LEU A 78 13.76 -12.13 -16.88
C LEU A 78 13.16 -10.72 -16.95
N ALA A 79 12.54 -10.29 -15.84
CA ALA A 79 11.94 -8.95 -15.76
C ALA A 79 13.02 -7.85 -15.87
N ALA A 80 14.15 -8.01 -15.18
CA ALA A 80 15.27 -7.08 -15.23
C ALA A 80 15.86 -6.94 -16.66
N ASP A 81 16.01 -8.06 -17.38
CA ASP A 81 16.50 -8.05 -18.75
C ASP A 81 15.53 -7.34 -19.71
N ILE A 82 14.22 -7.54 -19.55
CA ILE A 82 13.19 -6.89 -20.37
C ILE A 82 13.14 -5.38 -20.09
N LEU A 83 13.23 -4.99 -18.84
CA LEU A 83 13.05 -3.61 -18.39
C LEU A 83 14.35 -2.81 -18.25
N LYS A 84 15.49 -3.34 -18.70
CA LYS A 84 16.83 -2.70 -18.55
C LYS A 84 16.91 -1.26 -19.03
N ASN A 85 16.09 -0.86 -20.00
CA ASN A 85 16.04 0.50 -20.57
C ASN A 85 14.74 1.23 -20.21
N SER A 86 13.94 0.68 -19.30
CA SER A 86 12.67 1.23 -18.84
C SER A 86 12.85 1.97 -17.50
N PRO A 87 12.05 3.01 -17.20
CA PRO A 87 12.00 3.60 -15.87
C PRO A 87 11.23 2.72 -14.86
N VAL A 88 10.54 1.67 -15.33
CA VAL A 88 9.75 0.75 -14.49
C VAL A 88 10.70 -0.14 -13.69
N ARG A 89 10.54 -0.12 -12.38
CA ARG A 89 11.39 -0.88 -11.46
C ARG A 89 10.99 -2.35 -11.38
N VAL A 90 11.94 -3.20 -10.98
CA VAL A 90 11.66 -4.61 -10.69
C VAL A 90 11.55 -4.80 -9.19
N THR A 91 10.38 -5.20 -8.75
CA THR A 91 10.05 -5.62 -7.38
C THR A 91 9.88 -7.13 -7.35
N THR A 92 10.28 -7.78 -6.26
CA THR A 92 9.91 -9.17 -6.00
C THR A 92 9.47 -9.37 -4.56
N VAL A 93 9.13 -10.60 -4.21
CA VAL A 93 8.58 -10.98 -2.90
C VAL A 93 9.54 -11.89 -2.17
N ILE A 94 9.57 -11.81 -0.83
CA ILE A 94 10.45 -12.58 0.05
C ILE A 94 9.62 -13.29 1.13
N GLY A 95 9.88 -14.59 1.33
CA GLY A 95 9.12 -15.41 2.27
C GLY A 95 7.64 -15.56 1.92
N PHE A 96 7.33 -15.44 0.67
CA PHE A 96 5.97 -15.24 0.17
C PHE A 96 5.26 -16.56 -0.20
N PRO A 97 3.91 -16.68 0.01
CA PRO A 97 3.03 -15.65 0.60
C PRO A 97 2.86 -15.76 2.12
N HIS A 98 3.42 -16.76 2.78
CA HIS A 98 3.06 -17.13 4.16
C HIS A 98 3.95 -16.49 5.24
N GLY A 99 5.12 -15.99 4.91
CA GLY A 99 6.08 -15.44 5.88
C GLY A 99 6.77 -16.46 6.79
N THR A 100 6.55 -17.76 6.55
CA THR A 100 6.93 -18.86 7.46
C THR A 100 8.28 -19.52 7.16
N THR A 101 9.02 -19.01 6.18
CA THR A 101 10.40 -19.46 5.95
C THR A 101 11.33 -18.92 7.04
N THR A 102 12.47 -19.56 7.27
CA THR A 102 13.44 -19.10 8.26
C THR A 102 14.04 -17.75 7.87
N THR A 103 14.50 -16.99 8.84
CA THR A 103 15.21 -15.72 8.60
C THR A 103 16.38 -15.88 7.65
N ALA A 104 17.20 -16.93 7.83
CA ALA A 104 18.32 -17.21 6.94
C ALA A 104 17.87 -17.46 5.49
N ALA A 105 16.76 -18.17 5.28
CA ALA A 105 16.19 -18.38 3.95
C ALA A 105 15.70 -17.06 3.32
N LYS A 106 15.01 -16.20 4.09
CA LYS A 106 14.57 -14.87 3.61
C LYS A 106 15.76 -13.98 3.22
N VAL A 107 16.82 -13.93 4.04
CA VAL A 107 18.03 -13.16 3.75
C VAL A 107 18.71 -13.67 2.48
N HIS A 108 18.81 -15.01 2.30
CA HIS A 108 19.38 -15.60 1.08
C HIS A 108 18.53 -15.28 -0.15
N GLU A 109 17.20 -15.46 -0.05
CA GLU A 109 16.25 -15.13 -1.13
C GLU A 109 16.35 -13.65 -1.52
N ALA A 110 16.45 -12.74 -0.54
CA ALA A 110 16.64 -11.32 -0.77
C ALA A 110 17.96 -11.03 -1.53
N ALA A 111 19.06 -11.62 -1.08
CA ALA A 111 20.37 -11.44 -1.72
C ALA A 111 20.35 -11.92 -3.18
N GLU A 112 19.83 -13.11 -3.43
CA GLU A 112 19.68 -13.67 -4.79
C GLU A 112 18.78 -12.80 -5.67
N ALA A 113 17.65 -12.34 -5.14
CA ALA A 113 16.74 -11.47 -5.87
C ALA A 113 17.41 -10.15 -6.28
N ILE A 114 18.20 -9.55 -5.40
CA ILE A 114 18.95 -8.32 -5.66
C ILE A 114 20.04 -8.58 -6.72
N ASP A 115 20.78 -9.69 -6.63
CA ASP A 115 21.79 -10.10 -7.63
C ASP A 115 21.16 -10.32 -9.01
N ASN A 116 19.90 -10.73 -9.05
CA ASN A 116 19.12 -10.90 -10.26
C ASN A 116 18.48 -9.61 -10.80
N GLY A 117 18.59 -8.48 -10.07
CA GLY A 117 18.18 -7.15 -10.55
C GLY A 117 16.92 -6.59 -9.89
N ALA A 118 16.44 -7.17 -8.79
CA ALA A 118 15.39 -6.55 -7.98
C ALA A 118 15.94 -5.31 -7.27
N VAL A 119 15.16 -4.23 -7.29
CA VAL A 119 15.50 -2.96 -6.61
C VAL A 119 14.48 -2.60 -5.51
N GLU A 120 13.46 -3.42 -5.35
CA GLU A 120 12.46 -3.33 -4.28
C GLU A 120 12.06 -4.75 -3.85
N LEU A 121 11.90 -4.97 -2.55
CA LEU A 121 11.52 -6.27 -1.95
C LEU A 121 10.26 -6.11 -1.11
N ASP A 122 9.24 -6.95 -1.38
CA ASP A 122 8.02 -7.05 -0.58
C ASP A 122 8.17 -8.27 0.35
N VAL A 123 8.50 -8.05 1.63
CA VAL A 123 8.86 -9.09 2.60
C VAL A 123 7.67 -9.43 3.48
N VAL A 124 7.25 -10.70 3.53
CA VAL A 124 6.16 -11.11 4.43
C VAL A 124 6.71 -11.33 5.83
N LEU A 125 6.14 -10.64 6.83
CA LEU A 125 6.45 -10.88 8.23
C LEU A 125 6.07 -12.32 8.63
N ASN A 126 6.67 -12.85 9.70
CA ASN A 126 6.24 -14.15 10.24
C ASN A 126 4.94 -13.98 11.03
N ILE A 127 3.82 -14.26 10.34
CA ILE A 127 2.46 -14.07 10.88
C ILE A 127 2.26 -14.90 12.16
N GLY A 128 2.71 -16.15 12.17
CA GLY A 128 2.54 -17.05 13.31
C GLY A 128 3.29 -16.57 14.55
N GLN A 129 4.50 -16.06 14.39
CA GLN A 129 5.28 -15.50 15.50
C GLN A 129 4.67 -14.19 16.00
N LEU A 130 4.18 -13.33 15.11
CA LEU A 130 3.46 -12.12 15.51
C LEU A 130 2.23 -12.45 16.35
N LYS A 131 1.43 -13.45 15.94
CA LYS A 131 0.25 -13.94 16.67
C LYS A 131 0.61 -14.61 18.01
N SER A 132 1.81 -15.13 18.11
CA SER A 132 2.35 -15.68 19.36
C SER A 132 2.92 -14.60 20.28
N HIS A 133 2.83 -13.32 19.88
CA HIS A 133 3.43 -12.16 20.54
C HIS A 133 4.96 -12.24 20.70
N ASP A 134 5.64 -13.07 19.88
CA ASP A 134 7.09 -13.10 19.78
C ASP A 134 7.58 -11.95 18.89
N TYR A 135 7.41 -10.74 19.40
CA TYR A 135 7.73 -9.50 18.67
C TYR A 135 9.23 -9.33 18.44
N ASP A 136 10.06 -9.87 19.34
CA ASP A 136 11.51 -9.82 19.19
C ASP A 136 11.98 -10.69 18.03
N PHE A 137 11.40 -11.87 17.87
CA PHE A 137 11.65 -12.71 16.69
C PHE A 137 11.24 -11.99 15.39
N VAL A 138 10.02 -11.43 15.34
CA VAL A 138 9.52 -10.75 14.14
C VAL A 138 10.39 -9.56 13.80
N ARG A 139 10.82 -8.78 14.81
CA ARG A 139 11.74 -7.65 14.61
C ARG A 139 13.07 -8.11 14.02
N ALA A 140 13.71 -9.11 14.62
CA ALA A 140 15.00 -9.64 14.17
C ALA A 140 14.91 -10.23 12.75
N ASP A 141 13.79 -10.90 12.40
CA ASP A 141 13.54 -11.46 11.08
C ASP A 141 13.47 -10.36 10.00
N ILE A 142 12.68 -9.30 10.24
CA ILE A 142 12.53 -8.19 9.30
C ILE A 142 13.80 -7.34 9.25
N GLU A 143 14.46 -7.09 10.39
CA GLU A 143 15.71 -6.32 10.48
C GLU A 143 16.83 -6.98 9.67
N ALA A 144 16.99 -8.31 9.76
CA ALA A 144 18.02 -9.03 9.02
C ALA A 144 17.86 -8.88 7.50
N VAL A 145 16.63 -8.98 6.99
CA VAL A 145 16.34 -8.79 5.56
C VAL A 145 16.50 -7.33 5.17
N THR A 146 16.00 -6.41 6.00
CA THR A 146 16.07 -4.95 5.73
C THR A 146 17.53 -4.48 5.68
N ALA A 147 18.36 -4.89 6.64
CA ALA A 147 19.77 -4.54 6.67
C ALA A 147 20.51 -5.04 5.41
N ALA A 148 20.25 -6.29 4.99
CA ALA A 148 20.86 -6.84 3.78
C ALA A 148 20.44 -6.08 2.50
N ALA A 149 19.18 -5.66 2.42
CA ALA A 149 18.64 -4.89 1.29
C ALA A 149 19.16 -3.44 1.30
N HIS A 150 19.09 -2.74 2.44
CA HIS A 150 19.51 -1.35 2.57
C HIS A 150 21.01 -1.17 2.34
N ALA A 151 21.87 -2.15 2.72
CA ALA A 151 23.29 -2.15 2.41
C ALA A 151 23.58 -2.08 0.89
N ARG A 152 22.57 -2.40 0.07
CA ARG A 152 22.63 -2.38 -1.39
C ARG A 152 21.70 -1.32 -2.03
N GLY A 153 21.14 -0.41 -1.22
CA GLY A 153 20.25 0.66 -1.68
C GLY A 153 18.88 0.18 -2.18
N VAL A 154 18.41 -1.01 -1.73
CA VAL A 154 17.17 -1.65 -2.17
C VAL A 154 16.06 -1.35 -1.18
N ILE A 155 14.89 -0.96 -1.69
CA ILE A 155 13.69 -0.62 -0.92
C ILE A 155 13.05 -1.87 -0.33
N VAL A 156 12.62 -1.80 0.93
CA VAL A 156 11.92 -2.87 1.65
C VAL A 156 10.49 -2.47 1.98
N LYS A 157 9.53 -3.34 1.64
CA LYS A 157 8.11 -3.19 1.97
C LYS A 157 7.67 -4.39 2.82
N MET A 158 7.36 -4.15 4.09
CA MET A 158 6.93 -5.17 5.05
C MET A 158 5.43 -5.48 4.85
N ILE A 159 5.10 -6.72 4.47
CA ILE A 159 3.72 -7.19 4.28
C ILE A 159 3.21 -7.74 5.62
N PHE A 160 2.08 -7.21 6.07
CA PHE A 160 1.44 -7.64 7.32
C PHE A 160 0.52 -8.84 7.14
N GLU A 161 -0.16 -8.95 5.99
CA GLU A 161 -1.29 -9.85 5.74
C GLU A 161 -2.43 -9.63 6.73
N ASN A 162 -2.97 -8.43 6.69
CA ASN A 162 -3.93 -7.88 7.66
C ASN A 162 -5.14 -8.77 7.94
N CYS A 163 -5.57 -9.59 6.97
CA CYS A 163 -6.73 -10.47 7.14
C CYS A 163 -6.56 -11.56 8.21
N TYR A 164 -5.34 -11.81 8.66
CA TYR A 164 -5.05 -12.76 9.74
C TYR A 164 -4.79 -12.08 11.09
N LEU A 165 -4.73 -10.76 11.12
CA LEU A 165 -4.32 -9.97 12.28
C LEU A 165 -5.48 -9.18 12.89
N ASP A 166 -5.51 -9.10 14.21
CA ASP A 166 -6.33 -8.14 14.91
C ASP A 166 -5.65 -6.74 14.97
N ASP A 167 -6.36 -5.75 15.52
CA ASP A 167 -5.84 -4.39 15.56
C ASP A 167 -4.58 -4.26 16.45
N THR A 168 -4.50 -5.00 17.56
CA THR A 168 -3.35 -5.00 18.46
C THR A 168 -2.12 -5.55 17.75
N GLU A 169 -2.28 -6.64 17.01
CA GLU A 169 -1.23 -7.27 16.21
C GLU A 169 -0.77 -6.36 15.06
N LYS A 170 -1.69 -5.66 14.38
CA LYS A 170 -1.36 -4.66 13.35
C LYS A 170 -0.58 -3.48 13.93
N ILE A 171 -0.97 -2.99 15.12
CA ILE A 171 -0.25 -1.93 15.82
C ILE A 171 1.17 -2.39 16.22
N ALA A 172 1.31 -3.63 16.71
CA ALA A 172 2.61 -4.20 17.02
C ALA A 172 3.50 -4.30 15.76
N ALA A 173 2.94 -4.74 14.63
CA ALA A 173 3.66 -4.76 13.36
C ALA A 173 4.08 -3.37 12.88
N CYS A 174 3.23 -2.33 13.07
CA CYS A 174 3.61 -0.95 12.78
C CYS A 174 4.79 -0.48 13.64
N ARG A 175 4.81 -0.83 14.94
CA ARG A 175 5.93 -0.50 15.84
C ARG A 175 7.21 -1.19 15.39
N ILE A 176 7.15 -2.46 15.06
CA ILE A 176 8.31 -3.20 14.53
C ILE A 176 8.81 -2.54 13.22
N ALA A 177 7.91 -2.16 12.33
CA ALA A 177 8.27 -1.46 11.09
C ALA A 177 8.98 -0.12 11.38
N ASN A 178 8.53 0.64 12.40
CA ASN A 178 9.15 1.87 12.84
C ASN A 178 10.55 1.64 13.41
N ASP A 179 10.70 0.63 14.28
CA ASP A 179 11.97 0.31 14.95
C ASP A 179 13.02 -0.15 13.93
N VAL A 180 12.63 -0.98 12.97
CA VAL A 180 13.51 -1.49 11.91
C VAL A 180 13.82 -0.43 10.84
N GLY A 181 12.89 0.51 10.62
CA GLY A 181 13.06 1.54 9.60
C GLY A 181 12.86 1.02 8.18
N VAL A 182 11.86 0.18 7.95
CA VAL A 182 11.48 -0.24 6.59
C VAL A 182 10.95 0.96 5.79
N ASP A 183 11.01 0.90 4.46
CA ASP A 183 10.56 2.01 3.61
C ASP A 183 9.04 2.07 3.47
N TYR A 184 8.38 0.90 3.51
CA TYR A 184 6.92 0.76 3.38
C TYR A 184 6.37 -0.30 4.33
N VAL A 185 5.12 -0.08 4.75
CA VAL A 185 4.24 -1.14 5.24
C VAL A 185 3.17 -1.44 4.18
N LYS A 186 2.87 -2.72 3.98
CA LYS A 186 1.94 -3.21 2.96
C LYS A 186 0.86 -4.06 3.61
N THR A 187 -0.40 -3.88 3.18
CA THR A 187 -1.55 -4.56 3.79
C THR A 187 -1.56 -6.06 3.58
N SER A 188 -1.33 -6.53 2.36
CA SER A 188 -1.72 -7.90 1.96
C SER A 188 -0.82 -8.48 0.89
N THR A 189 -0.74 -9.81 0.84
CA THR A 189 -0.07 -10.55 -0.24
C THR A 189 -0.93 -10.62 -1.51
N GLY A 190 -2.26 -10.65 -1.35
CA GLY A 190 -3.23 -10.97 -2.40
C GLY A 190 -3.52 -12.46 -2.54
N PHE A 191 -2.97 -13.30 -1.63
CA PHE A 191 -3.19 -14.75 -1.56
C PHE A 191 -3.94 -15.17 -0.28
N GLY A 192 -4.12 -14.25 0.66
CA GLY A 192 -4.95 -14.43 1.83
C GLY A 192 -6.45 -14.23 1.53
N THR A 193 -7.26 -14.29 2.58
CA THR A 193 -8.73 -14.19 2.47
C THR A 193 -9.27 -12.77 2.33
N GLY A 194 -8.42 -11.74 2.56
CA GLY A 194 -8.78 -10.31 2.51
C GLY A 194 -7.78 -9.48 1.71
N GLY A 195 -8.09 -8.19 1.57
CA GLY A 195 -7.27 -7.21 0.86
C GLY A 195 -7.10 -5.91 1.63
N ALA A 196 -6.89 -4.80 0.92
CA ALA A 196 -6.75 -3.48 1.52
C ALA A 196 -8.10 -2.92 1.95
N GLU A 197 -8.32 -2.82 3.25
CA GLU A 197 -9.47 -2.20 3.87
C GLU A 197 -9.15 -0.80 4.38
N ASP A 198 -10.10 0.14 4.27
CA ASP A 198 -9.90 1.54 4.68
C ASP A 198 -9.58 1.69 6.16
N ARG A 199 -10.22 0.86 7.00
CA ARG A 199 -9.96 0.82 8.44
C ARG A 199 -8.50 0.47 8.72
N ASP A 200 -7.98 -0.54 8.03
CA ASP A 200 -6.61 -0.99 8.21
C ASP A 200 -5.59 0.05 7.72
N LEU A 201 -5.86 0.68 6.58
CA LEU A 201 -4.99 1.73 6.04
C LEU A 201 -4.91 2.93 6.99
N LYS A 202 -6.04 3.35 7.59
CA LYS A 202 -6.07 4.41 8.59
C LYS A 202 -5.27 4.03 9.83
N LEU A 203 -5.50 2.82 10.36
CA LEU A 203 -4.78 2.30 11.53
C LEU A 203 -3.28 2.22 11.26
N MET A 204 -2.87 1.66 10.12
CA MET A 204 -1.46 1.58 9.74
C MET A 204 -0.83 2.97 9.60
N ARG A 205 -1.54 3.94 8.97
CA ARG A 205 -1.03 5.32 8.85
C ARG A 205 -0.88 6.01 10.20
N GLU A 206 -1.82 5.81 11.13
CA GLU A 206 -1.81 6.40 12.47
C GLU A 206 -0.62 5.89 13.31
N HIS A 207 -0.25 4.62 13.15
CA HIS A 207 0.77 3.97 13.98
C HIS A 207 2.14 3.83 13.32
N THR A 208 2.33 4.31 12.09
CA THR A 208 3.63 4.36 11.43
C THR A 208 4.21 5.77 11.39
N LEU A 209 5.54 5.87 11.44
CA LEU A 209 6.25 7.15 11.30
C LEU A 209 5.94 7.78 9.93
N PRO A 210 5.96 9.13 9.82
CA PRO A 210 5.73 9.82 8.53
C PRO A 210 6.73 9.42 7.44
N SER A 211 7.94 8.99 7.79
CA SER A 211 8.96 8.50 6.86
C SER A 211 8.60 7.16 6.22
N ILE A 212 7.79 6.34 6.89
CA ILE A 212 7.35 5.04 6.38
C ILE A 212 6.10 5.25 5.54
N LYS A 213 6.16 4.80 4.28
CA LYS A 213 5.07 4.92 3.32
C LYS A 213 4.12 3.74 3.41
N LEU A 214 2.90 3.91 2.87
CA LEU A 214 1.88 2.87 2.81
C LEU A 214 1.72 2.31 1.40
N LYS A 215 1.58 0.99 1.30
CA LYS A 215 1.18 0.28 0.08
C LYS A 215 -0.11 -0.50 0.35
N ALA A 216 -1.15 -0.20 -0.43
CA ALA A 216 -2.39 -0.97 -0.45
C ALA A 216 -2.27 -2.12 -1.46
N ALA A 217 -2.65 -3.34 -1.08
CA ALA A 217 -2.67 -4.47 -1.99
C ALA A 217 -3.88 -5.39 -1.71
N GLY A 218 -4.38 -6.03 -2.77
CA GLY A 218 -5.61 -6.83 -2.71
C GLY A 218 -6.88 -5.98 -2.86
N GLY A 219 -7.66 -6.28 -3.90
CA GLY A 219 -8.94 -5.61 -4.17
C GLY A 219 -8.87 -4.30 -4.96
N ILE A 220 -7.69 -3.80 -5.33
CA ILE A 220 -7.55 -2.56 -6.10
C ILE A 220 -7.72 -2.87 -7.59
N ARG A 221 -8.91 -2.62 -8.15
CA ARG A 221 -9.27 -3.01 -9.51
C ARG A 221 -9.79 -1.86 -10.37
N THR A 222 -10.14 -0.73 -9.78
CA THR A 222 -10.72 0.43 -10.47
C THR A 222 -9.96 1.71 -10.15
N LEU A 223 -10.11 2.73 -10.99
CA LEU A 223 -9.53 4.05 -10.78
C LEU A 223 -10.05 4.69 -9.49
N GLU A 224 -11.36 4.57 -9.22
CA GLU A 224 -11.99 5.10 -8.02
C GLU A 224 -11.31 4.52 -6.76
N ARG A 225 -11.12 3.19 -6.74
CA ARG A 225 -10.47 2.55 -5.60
C ARG A 225 -9.00 2.97 -5.46
N ALA A 226 -8.30 3.16 -6.55
CA ALA A 226 -6.93 3.69 -6.52
C ALA A 226 -6.86 5.12 -5.93
N ILE A 227 -7.82 5.98 -6.30
CA ILE A 227 -7.94 7.34 -5.75
C ILE A 227 -8.29 7.29 -4.26
N GLU A 228 -9.25 6.46 -3.84
CA GLU A 228 -9.64 6.30 -2.43
C GLU A 228 -8.44 5.93 -1.54
N VAL A 229 -7.68 4.90 -1.91
CA VAL A 229 -6.52 4.48 -1.09
C VAL A 229 -5.40 5.53 -1.11
N ARG A 230 -5.24 6.28 -2.21
CA ARG A 230 -4.33 7.44 -2.26
C ARG A 230 -4.74 8.51 -1.24
N MET A 231 -6.04 8.82 -1.16
CA MET A 231 -6.57 9.78 -0.19
C MET A 231 -6.38 9.32 1.27
N LEU A 232 -6.29 8.00 1.49
CA LEU A 232 -5.96 7.40 2.79
C LEU A 232 -4.45 7.41 3.09
N GLY A 233 -3.63 8.02 2.24
CA GLY A 233 -2.20 8.19 2.45
C GLY A 233 -1.32 7.11 1.81
N CYS A 234 -1.88 6.23 0.99
CA CYS A 234 -1.07 5.27 0.24
C CYS A 234 -0.31 5.99 -0.89
N SER A 235 0.97 5.70 -1.01
CA SER A 235 1.81 6.15 -2.12
C SER A 235 2.13 5.03 -3.12
N ARG A 236 1.68 3.80 -2.85
CA ARG A 236 1.84 2.64 -3.71
C ARG A 236 0.60 1.75 -3.66
N ILE A 237 0.31 1.07 -4.74
CA ILE A 237 -0.76 0.06 -4.83
C ILE A 237 -0.26 -1.19 -5.55
N GLY A 238 -0.64 -2.37 -5.07
CA GLY A 238 -0.43 -3.64 -5.77
C GLY A 238 -1.67 -3.98 -6.59
N ALA A 239 -1.57 -4.08 -7.91
CA ALA A 239 -2.69 -4.35 -8.77
C ALA A 239 -2.33 -5.24 -9.98
N THR A 240 -3.25 -6.12 -10.37
CA THR A 240 -3.21 -6.85 -11.65
C THR A 240 -3.99 -6.12 -12.75
N ALA A 241 -4.92 -5.24 -12.35
CA ALA A 241 -5.88 -4.56 -13.24
C ALA A 241 -5.36 -3.21 -13.77
N THR A 242 -4.05 -3.08 -14.03
CA THR A 242 -3.39 -1.83 -14.48
C THR A 242 -4.12 -1.15 -15.63
N VAL A 243 -4.52 -1.91 -16.66
CA VAL A 243 -5.26 -1.39 -17.81
C VAL A 243 -6.59 -0.79 -17.38
N GLY A 244 -7.40 -1.54 -16.62
CA GLY A 244 -8.72 -1.09 -16.16
C GLY A 244 -8.67 0.15 -15.26
N ILE A 245 -7.55 0.35 -14.54
CA ILE A 245 -7.33 1.53 -13.71
C ILE A 245 -6.94 2.73 -14.57
N LEU A 246 -6.00 2.58 -15.52
CA LEU A 246 -5.34 3.70 -16.19
C LEU A 246 -6.01 4.14 -17.49
N GLU A 247 -6.72 3.25 -18.22
CA GLU A 247 -7.39 3.61 -19.48
C GLU A 247 -8.46 4.72 -19.31
N ARG A 248 -8.99 4.90 -18.10
CA ARG A 248 -9.95 5.96 -17.78
C ARG A 248 -9.31 7.34 -17.61
N LEU A 249 -7.98 7.41 -17.61
CA LEU A 249 -7.20 8.65 -17.49
C LEU A 249 -6.44 8.99 -18.79
N ARG A 250 -6.57 8.16 -19.83
CA ARG A 250 -6.09 8.39 -21.19
C ARG A 250 -7.19 9.04 -22.04
#